data_cee4feaecb0aabab010d8ce1fae40b01
#
_entry.id   cee4feaecb0aabab010d8ce1fae40b01
#
_cell.length_a   1.000
_cell.length_b   1.000
_cell.length_c   1.000
_cell.angle_alpha   90.00
_cell.angle_beta   90.00
_cell.angle_gamma   90.00
#
_symmetry.space_group_name_H-M   'P 1'
#
loop_
_entity.id
_entity.type
_entity.pdbx_description
1 polymer ?
#
loop_
_entity_poly.entity_id
_entity_poly.type
_entity_poly.pdbx_seq_one_letter_code
_entity_poly.pdbx_strand_id
1 'polypeptide(L)'
;MKVYTKVELNEYKQSLTYDDISLIPTEVSRIKSRTEASTNCSFLGLKLNVPVISSPMDSVTGIEMAKELSNLGSLGIVNRFDSSLDSVLNSKNGKGIKAISIALNTNLKTIEKIAAKNYLICIDTANANNKEVLRKTEMIKKKFNVKVIVGNIAHGASLEQLENAGADAVRVGIGSGSVCTTSIQTGIGIGQVSSLLNILFARKDKKLKIKIIADGGVKSPGDVAKAIALGADVVMLGRML
;
A
#
# COMPACT_ATOMS: atom_id res chain seq x y z
N MET A 1 0.65 -26.04 14.06
CA MET A 1 1.92 -25.28 14.21
C MET A 1 3.05 -26.20 13.77
N LYS A 2 3.87 -25.78 12.81
CA LYS A 2 5.05 -26.55 12.38
C LYS A 2 6.21 -26.19 13.30
N VAL A 3 6.81 -27.19 13.95
CA VAL A 3 8.04 -27.03 14.75
C VAL A 3 9.20 -27.44 13.86
N TYR A 4 10.22 -26.62 13.79
CA TYR A 4 11.39 -26.82 12.93
C TYR A 4 12.54 -27.42 13.73
N THR A 5 13.29 -28.34 13.14
CA THR A 5 14.55 -28.81 13.68
C THR A 5 15.64 -27.74 13.52
N LYS A 6 16.76 -27.88 14.26
CA LYS A 6 17.91 -26.98 14.13
C LYS A 6 18.47 -26.97 12.70
N VAL A 7 18.44 -28.08 12.00
CA VAL A 7 18.90 -28.20 10.60
C VAL A 7 17.97 -27.42 9.67
N GLU A 8 16.65 -27.61 9.79
CA GLU A 8 15.66 -26.85 8.99
C GLU A 8 15.73 -25.34 9.26
N LEU A 9 16.01 -24.92 10.50
CA LEU A 9 16.18 -23.48 10.82
C LEU A 9 17.43 -22.90 10.14
N ASN A 10 18.52 -23.67 10.01
CA ASN A 10 19.73 -23.21 9.32
C ASN A 10 19.55 -23.08 7.80
N GLU A 11 18.60 -23.80 7.22
CA GLU A 11 18.23 -23.71 5.80
C GLU A 11 17.24 -22.58 5.52
N TYR A 12 16.67 -21.96 6.56
CA TYR A 12 15.73 -20.88 6.42
C TYR A 12 16.42 -19.63 5.86
N LYS A 13 15.93 -19.14 4.74
CA LYS A 13 16.38 -17.88 4.15
C LYS A 13 16.06 -16.74 5.11
N GLN A 14 17.03 -15.86 5.34
CA GLN A 14 16.83 -14.66 6.12
C GLN A 14 15.69 -13.81 5.54
N SER A 15 14.92 -13.19 6.41
CA SER A 15 13.86 -12.26 6.03
C SER A 15 14.45 -10.86 5.88
N LEU A 16 14.70 -10.42 4.63
CA LEU A 16 15.40 -9.18 4.32
C LEU A 16 14.51 -7.95 4.52
N THR A 17 15.13 -6.92 5.11
CA THR A 17 14.61 -5.56 5.25
C THR A 17 15.35 -4.59 4.32
N TYR A 18 14.99 -3.30 4.29
CA TYR A 18 15.76 -2.30 3.53
C TYR A 18 17.17 -2.08 4.08
N ASP A 19 17.40 -2.36 5.36
CA ASP A 19 18.71 -2.22 5.98
C ASP A 19 19.69 -3.31 5.48
N ASP A 20 19.20 -4.43 4.97
CA ASP A 20 20.00 -5.58 4.52
C ASP A 20 20.45 -5.47 3.05
N ILE A 21 20.01 -4.46 2.31
CA ILE A 21 20.31 -4.31 0.88
C ILE A 21 20.83 -2.92 0.55
N SER A 22 21.56 -2.83 -0.57
CA SER A 22 21.97 -1.57 -1.19
C SER A 22 21.77 -1.62 -2.69
N LEU A 23 21.48 -0.47 -3.31
CA LEU A 23 21.48 -0.33 -4.76
C LEU A 23 22.94 -0.15 -5.22
N ILE A 24 23.37 -0.97 -6.19
CA ILE A 24 24.72 -0.91 -6.72
C ILE A 24 24.69 -0.10 -8.03
N PRO A 25 25.48 0.97 -8.17
CA PRO A 25 25.62 1.68 -9.43
C PRO A 25 26.42 0.82 -10.42
N THR A 26 25.72 0.26 -11.41
CA THR A 26 26.31 -0.70 -12.37
C THR A 26 26.63 -0.10 -13.72
N GLU A 27 26.04 1.08 -14.04
CA GLU A 27 26.18 1.71 -15.33
C GLU A 27 26.67 3.15 -15.22
N VAL A 28 27.25 3.66 -16.33
CA VAL A 28 27.59 5.08 -16.44
C VAL A 28 26.30 5.89 -16.44
N SER A 29 26.22 6.89 -15.57
CA SER A 29 25.06 7.78 -15.48
C SER A 29 24.86 8.55 -16.79
N ARG A 30 23.62 8.57 -17.28
CA ARG A 30 23.21 9.34 -18.46
C ARG A 30 22.76 10.76 -18.12
N ILE A 31 22.56 11.05 -16.83
CA ILE A 31 22.16 12.36 -16.32
C ILE A 31 23.36 13.09 -15.71
N LYS A 32 23.44 14.40 -15.91
CA LYS A 32 24.52 15.23 -15.36
C LYS A 32 24.27 15.59 -13.89
N SER A 33 23.01 15.71 -13.51
CA SER A 33 22.61 16.09 -12.16
C SER A 33 21.35 15.35 -11.74
N ARG A 34 21.19 15.09 -10.44
CA ARG A 34 19.94 14.52 -9.88
C ARG A 34 18.70 15.39 -10.16
N THR A 35 18.84 16.67 -10.43
CA THR A 35 17.75 17.58 -10.82
C THR A 35 17.15 17.25 -12.19
N GLU A 36 17.85 16.49 -13.03
CA GLU A 36 17.34 15.99 -14.30
C GLU A 36 16.49 14.72 -14.16
N ALA A 37 16.54 14.08 -13.01
CA ALA A 37 15.73 12.87 -12.74
C ALA A 37 14.28 13.25 -12.45
N SER A 38 13.34 12.78 -13.26
CA SER A 38 11.92 12.95 -12.99
C SER A 38 11.44 11.93 -11.96
N THR A 39 10.73 12.43 -10.95
CA THR A 39 10.03 11.59 -9.96
C THR A 39 8.54 11.37 -10.29
N ASN A 40 8.07 11.99 -11.39
CA ASN A 40 6.67 11.90 -11.80
C ASN A 40 6.27 10.45 -12.10
N CYS A 41 5.11 10.04 -11.62
CA CYS A 41 4.56 8.71 -11.89
C CYS A 41 3.04 8.77 -12.11
N SER A 42 2.48 7.65 -12.57
CA SER A 42 1.03 7.46 -12.69
C SER A 42 0.59 6.31 -11.79
N PHE A 43 -0.39 6.55 -10.94
CA PHE A 43 -0.94 5.55 -10.04
C PHE A 43 -2.46 5.59 -10.04
N LEU A 44 -3.11 4.49 -10.43
CA LEU A 44 -4.57 4.32 -10.48
C LEU A 44 -5.33 5.44 -11.23
N GLY A 45 -4.71 5.97 -12.28
CA GLY A 45 -5.27 7.08 -13.08
C GLY A 45 -4.92 8.48 -12.55
N LEU A 46 -4.24 8.59 -11.42
CA LEU A 46 -3.73 9.86 -10.89
C LEU A 46 -2.31 10.11 -11.37
N LYS A 47 -2.01 11.36 -11.73
CA LYS A 47 -0.63 11.84 -11.94
C LYS A 47 -0.07 12.30 -10.61
N LEU A 48 1.07 11.75 -10.21
CA LEU A 48 1.77 12.08 -8.98
C LEU A 48 3.14 12.68 -9.30
N ASN A 49 3.54 13.72 -8.57
CA ASN A 49 4.86 14.35 -8.71
C ASN A 49 5.98 13.47 -8.10
N VAL A 50 5.62 12.62 -7.14
CA VAL A 50 6.53 11.68 -6.48
C VAL A 50 5.81 10.35 -6.26
N PRO A 51 6.49 9.18 -6.32
CA PRO A 51 5.88 7.88 -6.11
C PRO A 51 5.66 7.58 -4.62
N VAL A 52 5.10 8.54 -3.89
CA VAL A 52 4.86 8.49 -2.44
C VAL A 52 3.41 8.78 -2.15
N ILE A 53 2.81 8.01 -1.24
CA ILE A 53 1.44 8.20 -0.74
C ILE A 53 1.45 8.09 0.80
N SER A 54 0.46 8.66 1.48
CA SER A 54 0.39 8.54 2.94
C SER A 54 -0.48 7.38 3.41
N SER A 55 -0.11 6.82 4.56
CA SER A 55 -0.81 5.71 5.22
C SER A 55 -2.12 6.18 5.86
N PRO A 56 -3.21 5.38 5.78
CA PRO A 56 -4.49 5.68 6.43
C PRO A 56 -4.48 5.41 7.94
N MET A 57 -3.53 6.00 8.64
CA MET A 57 -3.41 5.94 10.09
C MET A 57 -4.04 7.20 10.70
N ASP A 58 -4.68 7.06 11.87
CA ASP A 58 -5.28 8.18 12.61
C ASP A 58 -4.26 9.28 12.95
N SER A 59 -3.04 8.88 13.29
CA SER A 59 -1.93 9.79 13.60
C SER A 59 -1.21 10.36 12.38
N VAL A 60 -1.58 9.97 11.13
CA VAL A 60 -0.87 10.38 9.91
C VAL A 60 -1.79 11.10 8.94
N THR A 61 -2.87 10.45 8.49
CA THR A 61 -3.66 11.02 7.39
C THR A 61 -5.09 11.31 7.80
N GLY A 62 -5.31 12.50 8.33
CA GLY A 62 -6.62 13.13 8.41
C GLY A 62 -6.96 13.91 7.13
N ILE A 63 -8.03 14.70 7.18
CA ILE A 63 -8.53 15.50 6.05
C ILE A 63 -7.47 16.50 5.56
N GLU A 64 -6.85 17.24 6.48
CA GLU A 64 -5.93 18.33 6.14
C GLU A 64 -4.65 17.77 5.50
N MET A 65 -4.07 16.71 6.06
CA MET A 65 -2.91 16.04 5.46
C MET A 65 -3.23 15.52 4.05
N ALA A 66 -4.41 14.93 3.84
CA ALA A 66 -4.80 14.43 2.52
C ALA A 66 -4.94 15.57 1.49
N LYS A 67 -5.44 16.73 1.90
CA LYS A 67 -5.51 17.92 1.04
C LYS A 67 -4.13 18.46 0.69
N GLU A 68 -3.26 18.62 1.69
CA GLU A 68 -1.90 19.12 1.47
C GLU A 68 -1.08 18.20 0.56
N LEU A 69 -1.16 16.89 0.76
CA LEU A 69 -0.54 15.94 -0.15
C LEU A 69 -1.09 16.05 -1.57
N SER A 70 -2.39 16.28 -1.74
CA SER A 70 -2.98 16.52 -3.05
C SER A 70 -2.46 17.80 -3.71
N ASN A 71 -2.29 18.89 -2.94
CA ASN A 71 -1.72 20.16 -3.40
C ASN A 71 -0.26 19.98 -3.87
N LEU A 72 0.50 19.13 -3.17
CA LEU A 72 1.88 18.79 -3.52
C LEU A 72 1.99 17.79 -4.68
N GLY A 73 0.86 17.34 -5.24
CA GLY A 73 0.85 16.34 -6.31
C GLY A 73 1.16 14.93 -5.85
N SER A 74 0.76 14.61 -4.61
CA SER A 74 0.83 13.27 -4.02
C SER A 74 -0.58 12.75 -3.68
N LEU A 75 -0.70 11.63 -2.98
CA LEU A 75 -1.97 11.02 -2.59
C LEU A 75 -2.00 10.74 -1.09
N GLY A 76 -2.93 11.39 -0.39
CA GLY A 76 -3.29 11.03 0.98
C GLY A 76 -4.50 10.09 1.00
N ILE A 77 -4.43 8.99 1.76
CA ILE A 77 -5.57 8.12 2.01
C ILE A 77 -6.13 8.46 3.39
N VAL A 78 -7.29 9.10 3.42
CA VAL A 78 -7.94 9.49 4.68
C VAL A 78 -8.23 8.24 5.52
N ASN A 79 -7.90 8.30 6.80
CA ASN A 79 -8.12 7.20 7.72
C ASN A 79 -9.62 6.95 8.00
N ARG A 80 -9.95 5.78 8.55
CA ARG A 80 -11.32 5.32 8.84
C ARG A 80 -11.73 5.42 10.31
N PHE A 81 -10.83 5.91 11.18
CA PHE A 81 -10.96 5.72 12.64
C PHE A 81 -11.72 6.85 13.35
N ASP A 82 -11.84 8.01 12.75
CA ASP A 82 -12.47 9.17 13.36
C ASP A 82 -13.71 9.65 12.58
N SER A 83 -14.32 10.72 13.06
CA SER A 83 -15.42 11.42 12.40
C SER A 83 -15.04 12.03 11.05
N SER A 84 -13.77 11.90 10.62
CA SER A 84 -13.30 12.42 9.34
C SER A 84 -14.04 11.81 8.17
N LEU A 85 -14.43 10.52 8.24
CA LEU A 85 -15.22 9.92 7.16
C LEU A 85 -16.56 10.65 6.96
N ASP A 86 -17.33 10.87 8.02
CA ASP A 86 -18.59 11.59 7.93
C ASP A 86 -18.37 13.07 7.58
N SER A 87 -17.33 13.70 8.10
CA SER A 87 -16.93 15.06 7.75
C SER A 87 -16.57 15.19 6.27
N VAL A 88 -15.80 14.24 5.72
CA VAL A 88 -15.46 14.19 4.28
C VAL A 88 -16.71 13.96 3.42
N LEU A 89 -17.58 13.05 3.83
CA LEU A 89 -18.77 12.70 3.06
C LEU A 89 -19.82 13.79 3.08
N ASN A 90 -19.95 14.53 4.16
CA ASN A 90 -20.97 15.58 4.37
C ASN A 90 -20.47 17.00 4.03
N SER A 91 -19.15 17.22 3.93
CA SER A 91 -18.62 18.55 3.71
C SER A 91 -18.56 18.94 2.22
N LYS A 92 -18.83 20.24 1.97
CA LYS A 92 -18.44 20.91 0.72
C LYS A 92 -16.90 20.97 0.58
N ASN A 93 -16.16 20.62 1.63
CA ASN A 93 -14.70 20.71 1.77
C ASN A 93 -13.93 19.46 1.28
N GLY A 94 -14.58 18.51 0.61
CA GLY A 94 -13.92 17.35 0.00
C GLY A 94 -13.02 17.66 -1.22
N LYS A 95 -12.87 18.94 -1.58
CA LYS A 95 -11.97 19.36 -2.67
C LYS A 95 -10.52 19.01 -2.28
N GLY A 96 -9.85 18.27 -3.15
CA GLY A 96 -8.48 17.79 -2.91
C GLY A 96 -8.37 16.36 -2.33
N ILE A 97 -9.40 15.83 -1.67
CA ILE A 97 -9.42 14.43 -1.23
C ILE A 97 -9.69 13.52 -2.42
N LYS A 98 -8.89 12.45 -2.55
CA LYS A 98 -8.99 11.48 -3.65
C LYS A 98 -9.14 10.04 -3.20
N ALA A 99 -8.82 9.74 -1.93
CA ALA A 99 -8.86 8.39 -1.41
C ALA A 99 -9.29 8.34 0.06
N ILE A 100 -10.06 7.30 0.40
CA ILE A 100 -10.57 7.06 1.75
C ILE A 100 -10.37 5.59 2.10
N SER A 101 -9.96 5.30 3.34
CA SER A 101 -9.95 3.94 3.85
C SER A 101 -11.28 3.55 4.47
N ILE A 102 -11.61 2.26 4.38
CA ILE A 102 -12.78 1.64 4.96
C ILE A 102 -12.41 0.37 5.74
N ALA A 103 -13.19 0.05 6.75
CA ALA A 103 -13.14 -1.24 7.42
C ALA A 103 -13.90 -2.31 6.62
N LEU A 104 -13.60 -3.57 6.91
CA LEU A 104 -14.29 -4.71 6.27
C LEU A 104 -15.80 -4.70 6.54
N ASN A 105 -16.22 -4.27 7.74
CA ASN A 105 -17.61 -4.17 8.17
C ASN A 105 -18.31 -2.86 7.77
N THR A 106 -17.65 -1.95 7.05
CA THR A 106 -18.28 -0.70 6.57
C THR A 106 -19.53 -1.02 5.73
N ASN A 107 -20.65 -0.37 6.07
CA ASN A 107 -21.92 -0.63 5.44
C ASN A 107 -22.00 -0.11 3.99
N LEU A 108 -22.93 -0.68 3.22
CA LEU A 108 -23.06 -0.38 1.79
C LEU A 108 -23.44 1.08 1.51
N LYS A 109 -24.27 1.70 2.35
CA LYS A 109 -24.68 3.12 2.19
C LYS A 109 -23.50 4.07 2.27
N THR A 110 -22.56 3.80 3.18
CA THR A 110 -21.32 4.58 3.31
C THR A 110 -20.44 4.41 2.07
N ILE A 111 -20.28 3.16 1.59
CA ILE A 111 -19.50 2.87 0.38
C ILE A 111 -20.12 3.56 -0.85
N GLU A 112 -21.43 3.58 -0.97
CA GLU A 112 -22.15 4.27 -2.04
C GLU A 112 -21.88 5.79 -2.02
N LYS A 113 -21.89 6.43 -0.84
CA LYS A 113 -21.53 7.86 -0.70
C LYS A 113 -20.10 8.14 -1.13
N ILE A 114 -19.15 7.24 -0.78
CA ILE A 114 -17.74 7.35 -1.19
C ILE A 114 -17.62 7.23 -2.72
N ALA A 115 -18.28 6.23 -3.28
CA ALA A 115 -18.28 5.97 -4.71
C ALA A 115 -18.90 7.11 -5.53
N ALA A 116 -19.99 7.71 -5.03
CA ALA A 116 -20.65 8.87 -5.65
C ALA A 116 -19.73 10.09 -5.77
N LYS A 117 -18.72 10.20 -4.91
CA LYS A 117 -17.67 11.25 -4.97
C LYS A 117 -16.47 10.84 -5.84
N ASN A 118 -16.50 9.65 -6.42
CA ASN A 118 -15.41 9.07 -7.22
C ASN A 118 -14.07 8.99 -6.48
N TYR A 119 -14.11 8.74 -5.16
CA TYR A 119 -12.91 8.51 -4.38
C TYR A 119 -12.39 7.09 -4.57
N LEU A 120 -11.06 6.93 -4.54
CA LEU A 120 -10.41 5.64 -4.38
C LEU A 120 -10.80 5.04 -3.02
N ILE A 121 -11.12 3.76 -2.99
CA ILE A 121 -11.46 3.04 -1.75
C ILE A 121 -10.27 2.19 -1.33
N CYS A 122 -9.79 2.36 -0.11
CA CYS A 122 -8.78 1.51 0.49
C CYS A 122 -9.42 0.59 1.54
N ILE A 123 -9.54 -0.70 1.26
CA ILE A 123 -9.95 -1.70 2.24
C ILE A 123 -8.75 -1.95 3.17
N ASP A 124 -8.86 -1.44 4.40
CA ASP A 124 -7.77 -1.44 5.37
C ASP A 124 -7.95 -2.54 6.41
N THR A 125 -7.12 -3.59 6.32
CA THR A 125 -7.14 -4.76 7.21
C THR A 125 -5.72 -5.18 7.60
N ALA A 126 -5.57 -5.82 8.75
CA ALA A 126 -4.28 -6.34 9.20
C ALA A 126 -3.74 -7.46 8.29
N ASN A 127 -4.64 -8.25 7.67
CA ASN A 127 -4.30 -9.28 6.70
C ASN A 127 -5.42 -9.40 5.65
N ALA A 128 -5.12 -8.99 4.43
CA ALA A 128 -6.05 -9.05 3.31
C ALA A 128 -6.09 -10.41 2.58
N ASN A 129 -5.26 -11.37 2.97
CA ASN A 129 -5.36 -12.75 2.53
C ASN A 129 -6.53 -13.47 3.24
N ASN A 130 -7.75 -13.01 2.96
CA ASN A 130 -8.98 -13.38 3.66
C ASN A 130 -10.15 -13.40 2.70
N LYS A 131 -10.99 -14.44 2.78
CA LYS A 131 -12.18 -14.62 1.92
C LYS A 131 -13.17 -13.44 1.99
N GLU A 132 -13.35 -12.86 3.17
CA GLU A 132 -14.26 -11.72 3.33
C GLU A 132 -13.73 -10.45 2.64
N VAL A 133 -12.41 -10.29 2.57
CA VAL A 133 -11.79 -9.20 1.80
C VAL A 133 -12.05 -9.40 0.30
N LEU A 134 -11.90 -10.62 -0.22
CA LEU A 134 -12.21 -10.94 -1.62
C LEU A 134 -13.68 -10.62 -1.93
N ARG A 135 -14.61 -11.14 -1.12
CA ARG A 135 -16.07 -10.89 -1.28
C ARG A 135 -16.42 -9.41 -1.23
N LYS A 136 -15.80 -8.67 -0.28
CA LYS A 136 -16.02 -7.22 -0.16
C LYS A 136 -15.51 -6.47 -1.40
N THR A 137 -14.33 -6.84 -1.89
CA THR A 137 -13.74 -6.27 -3.10
C THR A 137 -14.63 -6.52 -4.31
N GLU A 138 -15.02 -7.77 -4.55
CA GLU A 138 -15.96 -8.13 -5.64
C GLU A 138 -17.27 -7.37 -5.57
N MET A 139 -17.86 -7.28 -4.37
CA MET A 139 -19.11 -6.56 -4.16
C MET A 139 -18.99 -5.07 -4.53
N ILE A 140 -17.90 -4.43 -4.11
CA ILE A 140 -17.64 -3.02 -4.44
C ILE A 140 -17.46 -2.85 -5.95
N LYS A 141 -16.64 -3.70 -6.57
CA LYS A 141 -16.35 -3.62 -8.01
C LYS A 141 -17.55 -3.94 -8.89
N LYS A 142 -18.44 -4.84 -8.46
CA LYS A 142 -19.70 -5.15 -9.17
C LYS A 142 -20.73 -4.03 -9.10
N LYS A 143 -20.75 -3.27 -8.00
CA LYS A 143 -21.76 -2.22 -7.77
C LYS A 143 -21.31 -0.83 -8.17
N PHE A 144 -20.02 -0.55 -8.13
CA PHE A 144 -19.48 0.80 -8.28
C PHE A 144 -18.27 0.81 -9.23
N ASN A 145 -18.22 1.81 -10.08
CA ASN A 145 -17.07 2.04 -10.96
C ASN A 145 -15.98 2.86 -10.22
N VAL A 146 -15.34 2.26 -9.22
CA VAL A 146 -14.30 2.90 -8.41
C VAL A 146 -13.02 2.06 -8.40
N LYS A 147 -11.89 2.71 -8.14
CA LYS A 147 -10.62 2.04 -7.91
C LYS A 147 -10.53 1.54 -6.47
N VAL A 148 -10.08 0.30 -6.29
CA VAL A 148 -10.00 -0.35 -4.98
C VAL A 148 -8.56 -0.76 -4.68
N ILE A 149 -8.04 -0.25 -3.57
CA ILE A 149 -6.79 -0.64 -2.94
C ILE A 149 -7.12 -1.63 -1.82
N VAL A 150 -6.37 -2.70 -1.71
CA VAL A 150 -6.60 -3.72 -0.68
C VAL A 150 -5.31 -3.96 0.12
N GLY A 151 -5.40 -4.11 1.38
CA GLY A 151 -4.21 -4.43 2.20
C GLY A 151 -4.51 -4.73 3.66
N ASN A 152 -3.49 -5.25 4.33
CA ASN A 152 -2.14 -5.55 3.84
C ASN A 152 -1.98 -7.04 3.50
N ILE A 153 -1.07 -7.33 2.60
CA ILE A 153 -0.59 -8.68 2.32
C ILE A 153 0.93 -8.75 2.53
N ALA A 154 1.46 -9.94 2.77
CA ALA A 154 2.90 -10.16 2.92
C ALA A 154 3.44 -11.24 2.00
N HIS A 155 2.58 -11.97 1.28
CA HIS A 155 2.94 -13.07 0.42
C HIS A 155 2.08 -13.08 -0.86
N GLY A 156 2.69 -13.46 -2.00
CA GLY A 156 2.05 -13.43 -3.31
C GLY A 156 0.99 -14.51 -3.59
N ALA A 157 0.76 -15.43 -2.65
CA ALA A 157 -0.17 -16.55 -2.86
C ALA A 157 -1.61 -16.13 -3.19
N SER A 158 -2.08 -15.01 -2.62
CA SER A 158 -3.42 -14.48 -2.85
C SER A 158 -3.51 -13.38 -3.91
N LEU A 159 -2.38 -12.99 -4.52
CA LEU A 159 -2.33 -11.83 -5.41
C LEU A 159 -3.27 -11.96 -6.60
N GLU A 160 -3.28 -13.15 -7.22
CA GLU A 160 -4.18 -13.47 -8.34
C GLU A 160 -5.65 -13.43 -7.95
N GLN A 161 -5.98 -13.96 -6.77
CA GLN A 161 -7.35 -13.95 -6.28
C GLN A 161 -7.83 -12.52 -6.00
N LEU A 162 -6.95 -11.65 -5.48
CA LEU A 162 -7.25 -10.24 -5.25
C LEU A 162 -7.45 -9.48 -6.56
N GLU A 163 -6.61 -9.73 -7.58
CA GLU A 163 -6.82 -9.13 -8.91
C GLU A 163 -8.12 -9.61 -9.54
N ASN A 164 -8.41 -10.92 -9.48
CA ASN A 164 -9.65 -11.51 -10.00
C ASN A 164 -10.89 -10.97 -9.27
N ALA A 165 -10.79 -10.68 -7.98
CA ALA A 165 -11.83 -9.98 -7.22
C ALA A 165 -12.00 -8.51 -7.64
N GLY A 166 -11.09 -7.99 -8.46
CA GLY A 166 -11.11 -6.64 -9.02
C GLY A 166 -10.29 -5.61 -8.23
N ALA A 167 -9.39 -6.02 -7.33
CA ALA A 167 -8.47 -5.09 -6.70
C ALA A 167 -7.56 -4.44 -7.75
N ASP A 168 -7.45 -3.12 -7.73
CA ASP A 168 -6.59 -2.35 -8.63
C ASP A 168 -5.17 -2.21 -8.07
N ALA A 169 -5.02 -2.25 -6.74
CA ALA A 169 -3.73 -2.22 -6.06
C ALA A 169 -3.75 -3.00 -4.74
N VAL A 170 -2.56 -3.46 -4.32
CA VAL A 170 -2.36 -4.08 -3.00
C VAL A 170 -1.32 -3.35 -2.19
N ARG A 171 -1.56 -3.22 -0.88
CA ARG A 171 -0.58 -2.77 0.11
C ARG A 171 0.21 -3.97 0.62
N VAL A 172 1.53 -3.88 0.51
CA VAL A 172 2.47 -4.96 0.82
C VAL A 172 3.28 -4.59 2.04
N GLY A 173 3.14 -5.38 3.10
CA GLY A 173 3.90 -5.26 4.34
C GLY A 173 3.06 -5.66 5.56
N ILE A 174 3.50 -6.66 6.29
CA ILE A 174 2.95 -7.07 7.59
C ILE A 174 4.11 -7.21 8.57
N GLY A 175 4.06 -6.46 9.67
CA GLY A 175 5.10 -6.51 10.70
C GLY A 175 6.38 -5.75 10.37
N SER A 176 6.50 -5.14 9.19
CA SER A 176 7.69 -4.41 8.75
C SER A 176 7.70 -2.93 9.15
N GLY A 177 6.57 -2.36 9.56
CA GLY A 177 6.45 -0.97 9.96
C GLY A 177 7.05 -0.69 11.34
N SER A 178 7.72 0.45 11.51
CA SER A 178 8.31 0.87 12.81
C SER A 178 7.26 1.11 13.91
N VAL A 179 5.99 1.29 13.54
CA VAL A 179 4.83 1.47 14.44
C VAL A 179 3.90 0.26 14.40
N CYS A 180 4.28 -0.80 13.65
CA CYS A 180 3.43 -1.97 13.50
C CYS A 180 3.50 -2.85 14.74
N THR A 181 2.44 -2.85 15.52
CA THR A 181 2.28 -3.72 16.70
C THR A 181 1.90 -5.15 16.32
N THR A 182 1.51 -5.40 15.07
CA THR A 182 1.01 -6.71 14.62
C THR A 182 2.02 -7.83 14.87
N SER A 183 3.29 -7.64 14.46
CA SER A 183 4.32 -8.66 14.68
C SER A 183 4.65 -8.88 16.15
N ILE A 184 4.60 -7.81 16.96
CA ILE A 184 4.83 -7.87 18.41
C ILE A 184 3.70 -8.64 19.08
N GLN A 185 2.45 -8.38 18.70
CA GLN A 185 1.28 -8.97 19.32
C GLN A 185 0.97 -10.39 18.82
N THR A 186 1.22 -10.67 17.53
CA THR A 186 0.80 -11.93 16.89
C THR A 186 1.96 -12.86 16.55
N GLY A 187 3.20 -12.38 16.61
CA GLY A 187 4.38 -13.10 16.10
C GLY A 187 4.42 -13.23 14.58
N ILE A 188 3.49 -12.57 13.84
CA ILE A 188 3.38 -12.66 12.39
C ILE A 188 4.02 -11.44 11.75
N GLY A 189 5.00 -11.67 10.88
CA GLY A 189 5.67 -10.62 10.14
C GLY A 189 6.71 -11.18 9.18
N ILE A 190 7.12 -10.36 8.22
CA ILE A 190 8.19 -10.68 7.28
C ILE A 190 8.92 -9.39 6.91
N GLY A 191 10.24 -9.46 6.67
CA GLY A 191 11.02 -8.32 6.20
C GLY A 191 10.49 -7.76 4.89
N GLN A 192 10.45 -6.45 4.78
CA GLN A 192 9.76 -5.76 3.69
C GLN A 192 10.33 -6.11 2.31
N VAL A 193 11.64 -6.25 2.19
CA VAL A 193 12.30 -6.64 0.93
C VAL A 193 11.88 -8.05 0.52
N SER A 194 11.91 -9.00 1.45
CA SER A 194 11.47 -10.39 1.18
C SER A 194 10.01 -10.45 0.77
N SER A 195 9.14 -9.67 1.42
CA SER A 195 7.72 -9.58 1.09
C SER A 195 7.52 -9.02 -0.33
N LEU A 196 8.15 -7.88 -0.64
CA LEU A 196 8.08 -7.26 -1.96
C LEU A 196 8.58 -8.20 -3.06
N LEU A 197 9.75 -8.81 -2.90
CA LEU A 197 10.29 -9.75 -3.90
C LEU A 197 9.33 -10.90 -4.17
N ASN A 198 8.78 -11.52 -3.12
CA ASN A 198 7.83 -12.62 -3.26
C ASN A 198 6.59 -12.22 -4.07
N ILE A 199 6.03 -11.05 -3.77
CA ILE A 199 4.83 -10.53 -4.45
C ILE A 199 5.14 -10.10 -5.88
N LEU A 200 6.29 -9.46 -6.12
CA LEU A 200 6.72 -9.03 -7.45
C LEU A 200 7.02 -10.21 -8.37
N PHE A 201 7.63 -11.28 -7.86
CA PHE A 201 7.79 -12.53 -8.59
C PHE A 201 6.44 -13.16 -8.93
N ALA A 202 5.51 -13.25 -7.98
CA ALA A 202 4.17 -13.78 -8.24
C ALA A 202 3.42 -12.93 -9.28
N ARG A 203 3.53 -11.58 -9.23
CA ARG A 203 2.96 -10.68 -10.24
C ARG A 203 3.54 -10.96 -11.64
N LYS A 204 4.85 -11.12 -11.74
CA LYS A 204 5.54 -11.37 -13.01
C LYS A 204 5.17 -12.74 -13.59
N ASP A 205 5.27 -13.79 -12.79
CA ASP A 205 5.03 -15.18 -13.22
C ASP A 205 3.59 -15.37 -13.73
N LYS A 206 2.63 -14.77 -13.04
CA LYS A 206 1.21 -14.83 -13.40
C LYS A 206 0.75 -13.72 -14.34
N LYS A 207 1.67 -12.84 -14.79
CA LYS A 207 1.41 -11.70 -15.69
C LYS A 207 0.29 -10.77 -15.19
N LEU A 208 0.20 -10.57 -13.88
CA LEU A 208 -0.82 -9.74 -13.25
C LEU A 208 -0.53 -8.25 -13.46
N LYS A 209 -1.60 -7.45 -13.52
CA LYS A 209 -1.55 -5.98 -13.74
C LYS A 209 -1.74 -5.17 -12.47
N ILE A 210 -2.13 -5.82 -11.38
CA ILE A 210 -2.38 -5.19 -10.08
C ILE A 210 -1.18 -4.37 -9.62
N LYS A 211 -1.44 -3.16 -9.14
CA LYS A 211 -0.40 -2.25 -8.66
C LYS A 211 0.09 -2.63 -7.27
N ILE A 212 1.37 -2.40 -7.00
CA ILE A 212 2.02 -2.75 -5.75
C ILE A 212 2.38 -1.47 -4.98
N ILE A 213 1.88 -1.36 -3.76
CA ILE A 213 2.22 -0.31 -2.80
C ILE A 213 3.15 -0.92 -1.76
N ALA A 214 4.40 -0.44 -1.68
CA ALA A 214 5.32 -0.82 -0.61
C ALA A 214 4.92 -0.09 0.67
N ASP A 215 4.41 -0.81 1.67
CA ASP A 215 3.89 -0.23 2.91
C ASP A 215 4.64 -0.76 4.13
N GLY A 216 5.39 0.14 4.79
CA GLY A 216 6.16 -0.14 5.99
C GLY A 216 7.68 -0.32 5.76
N GLY A 217 8.43 -0.17 6.85
CA GLY A 217 9.88 -0.33 6.87
C GLY A 217 10.69 0.84 6.31
N VAL A 218 10.05 1.85 5.73
CA VAL A 218 10.72 3.01 5.11
C VAL A 218 11.10 4.02 6.20
N LYS A 219 12.39 4.36 6.28
CA LYS A 219 12.96 5.29 7.26
C LYS A 219 13.70 6.46 6.60
N SER A 220 13.98 6.36 5.30
CA SER A 220 14.79 7.33 4.56
C SER A 220 14.36 7.43 3.10
N PRO A 221 14.73 8.51 2.38
CA PRO A 221 14.56 8.59 0.93
C PRO A 221 15.27 7.45 0.18
N GLY A 222 16.38 6.93 0.70
CA GLY A 222 17.07 5.78 0.14
C GLY A 222 16.21 4.52 0.16
N ASP A 223 15.39 4.31 1.19
CA ASP A 223 14.48 3.17 1.25
C ASP A 223 13.34 3.29 0.24
N VAL A 224 12.86 4.53 -0.02
CA VAL A 224 11.91 4.80 -1.12
C VAL A 224 12.54 4.37 -2.45
N ALA A 225 13.79 4.77 -2.72
CA ALA A 225 14.50 4.38 -3.93
C ALA A 225 14.66 2.86 -4.04
N LYS A 226 15.01 2.17 -2.94
CA LYS A 226 15.10 0.71 -2.88
C LYS A 226 13.76 0.05 -3.22
N ALA A 227 12.66 0.51 -2.63
CA ALA A 227 11.33 -0.03 -2.88
C ALA A 227 10.90 0.09 -4.36
N ILE A 228 11.14 1.26 -4.96
CA ILE A 228 10.85 1.51 -6.39
C ILE A 228 11.78 0.67 -7.29
N ALA A 229 13.06 0.59 -6.97
CA ALA A 229 14.01 -0.23 -7.73
C ALA A 229 13.67 -1.73 -7.67
N LEU A 230 13.13 -2.21 -6.55
CA LEU A 230 12.57 -3.56 -6.43
C LEU A 230 11.32 -3.75 -7.29
N GLY A 231 10.64 -2.70 -7.73
CA GLY A 231 9.49 -2.74 -8.63
C GLY A 231 8.14 -2.41 -8.00
N ALA A 232 8.11 -1.79 -6.82
CA ALA A 232 6.89 -1.18 -6.30
C ALA A 232 6.44 -0.02 -7.20
N ASP A 233 5.13 0.13 -7.39
CA ASP A 233 4.58 1.23 -8.19
C ASP A 233 4.59 2.55 -7.42
N VAL A 234 4.33 2.50 -6.11
CA VAL A 234 4.43 3.63 -5.16
C VAL A 234 4.80 3.12 -3.76
N VAL A 235 5.25 4.04 -2.92
CA VAL A 235 5.64 3.77 -1.53
C VAL A 235 4.68 4.47 -0.57
N MET A 236 4.20 3.76 0.43
CA MET A 236 3.34 4.31 1.47
C MET A 236 4.17 4.69 2.69
N LEU A 237 4.02 5.95 3.10
CA LEU A 237 4.70 6.51 4.26
C LEU A 237 3.72 6.69 5.44
N GLY A 238 4.17 6.36 6.63
CA GLY A 238 3.52 6.65 7.90
C GLY A 238 4.38 7.62 8.71
N ARG A 239 5.23 7.10 9.57
CA ARG A 239 6.03 7.87 10.54
C ARG A 239 6.93 8.96 9.92
N MET A 240 7.26 8.89 8.63
CA MET A 240 8.07 9.91 7.96
C MET A 240 7.28 11.18 7.60
N LEU A 241 5.96 11.15 7.71
CA LEU A 241 5.05 12.28 7.51
C LEU A 241 4.54 12.80 8.86
#